data_4a88ac71af7cfc1bb39fd475bbb5f1d4
#
_entry.id   4a88ac71af7cfc1bb39fd475bbb5f1d4
#
_cell.length_a   1.000
_cell.length_b   1.000
_cell.length_c   1.000
_cell.angle_alpha   90.00
_cell.angle_beta   90.00
_cell.angle_gamma   90.00
#
_symmetry.space_group_name_H-M   'P 1'
#
loop_
_entity.id
_entity.type
_entity.pdbx_description
1 polymer ?
#
loop_
_entity_poly.entity_id
_entity_poly.type
_entity_poly.pdbx_seq_one_letter_code
_entity_poly.pdbx_strand_id
1 'polypeptide(L)'
;MRENSLFDAIPPEKLIFVNRNLRLSSIKMIGFDMDYTLAIYRYPDFEILALNKTIDRLIQKGYPESIFKREYGQEYVMRGLVIDKVNGNVLKLDKYNFVHRAMHGKRHLSYEERYANYRNKKLDLSSDDFLWMDTLFSLPEVSIIIDAIDNIDRQGLSRSIRYYELINDVRRSIDEIHQDGTLKSIVLQDIQRYIEFDPNLPITLHRFKSNGKKLFLLTNSYWDYTNAVMSYLLNNRLPEYPGWTNYFDIIIVGAGKPEFFNSNNNFFTVNTRTGQIKPLQTTISAFIKGVVYQGGNILDFERLSAIKGENILYIGDHIYGDILSSKKSTLWRTCMIIPELENEIRITKENIGVIKRL
;
A
#
# COMPACT_ATOMS: atom_id res chain seq x y z
N MET A 1 10.43 -15.66 37.89
CA MET A 1 9.12 -14.99 37.88
C MET A 1 9.28 -13.49 37.76
N ARG A 2 9.68 -12.95 36.58
CA ARG A 2 9.71 -11.50 36.27
C ARG A 2 9.76 -11.22 34.75
N GLU A 3 9.12 -12.06 33.92
CA GLU A 3 9.07 -11.85 32.45
C GLU A 3 7.70 -11.42 31.92
N ASN A 4 6.65 -11.40 32.76
CA ASN A 4 5.29 -11.06 32.26
C ASN A 4 4.94 -9.56 32.25
N SER A 5 5.78 -8.68 32.81
CA SER A 5 5.40 -7.26 32.98
C SER A 5 5.62 -6.37 31.75
N LEU A 6 6.34 -6.83 30.72
CA LEU A 6 6.57 -6.06 29.50
C LEU A 6 5.48 -6.29 28.44
N PHE A 7 4.82 -7.46 28.45
CA PHE A 7 3.75 -7.79 27.51
C PHE A 7 2.38 -7.27 27.93
N ASP A 8 2.15 -7.10 29.23
CA ASP A 8 0.89 -6.54 29.76
C ASP A 8 0.69 -5.04 29.46
N ALA A 9 1.75 -4.36 28.96
CA ALA A 9 1.73 -2.95 28.63
C ALA A 9 1.43 -2.65 27.14
N ILE A 10 1.42 -3.67 26.25
CA ILE A 10 1.17 -3.45 24.81
C ILE A 10 -0.34 -3.58 24.57
N PRO A 11 -0.99 -2.52 24.05
CA PRO A 11 -2.41 -2.60 23.70
C PRO A 11 -2.67 -3.71 22.68
N PRO A 12 -3.82 -4.43 22.77
CA PRO A 12 -4.14 -5.53 21.85
C PRO A 12 -4.07 -5.16 20.37
N GLU A 13 -4.44 -3.94 20.03
CA GLU A 13 -4.38 -3.37 18.69
C GLU A 13 -2.95 -3.13 18.16
N LYS A 14 -1.95 -3.16 19.04
CA LYS A 14 -0.52 -3.02 18.70
C LYS A 14 0.24 -4.36 18.71
N LEU A 15 -0.47 -5.46 18.93
CA LEU A 15 0.15 -6.79 18.94
C LEU A 15 0.54 -7.25 17.53
N ILE A 16 1.58 -8.10 17.48
CA ILE A 16 1.98 -8.78 16.25
C ILE A 16 1.28 -10.13 16.18
N PHE A 17 0.49 -10.35 15.13
CA PHE A 17 -0.22 -11.59 14.87
C PHE A 17 0.61 -12.50 13.95
N VAL A 18 0.80 -13.74 14.34
CA VAL A 18 1.64 -14.68 13.58
C VAL A 18 0.84 -15.90 13.11
N ASN A 19 0.95 -16.22 11.82
CA ASN A 19 0.38 -17.45 11.25
C ASN A 19 1.33 -18.64 11.41
N ARG A 20 2.64 -18.37 11.51
CA ARG A 20 3.69 -19.36 11.70
C ARG A 20 4.78 -18.78 12.59
N ASN A 21 5.37 -19.62 13.43
CA ASN A 21 6.47 -19.20 14.28
C ASN A 21 7.62 -18.62 13.45
N LEU A 22 8.08 -17.43 13.82
CA LEU A 22 9.22 -16.75 13.25
C LEU A 22 10.35 -16.68 14.30
N ARG A 23 11.47 -17.28 13.97
CA ARG A 23 12.67 -17.18 14.78
C ARG A 23 13.51 -16.00 14.30
N LEU A 24 13.45 -14.85 14.97
CA LEU A 24 14.23 -13.65 14.59
C LEU A 24 15.73 -13.87 14.61
N SER A 25 16.24 -14.83 15.42
CA SER A 25 17.66 -15.18 15.42
C SER A 25 18.13 -15.79 14.09
N SER A 26 17.27 -16.44 13.33
CA SER A 26 17.61 -17.00 12.01
C SER A 26 17.57 -15.93 10.90
N ILE A 27 16.90 -14.82 11.11
CA ILE A 27 16.84 -13.71 10.14
C ILE A 27 18.18 -12.97 10.15
N LYS A 28 18.81 -12.86 8.99
CA LYS A 28 20.06 -12.13 8.77
C LYS A 28 19.82 -10.74 8.17
N MET A 29 18.75 -10.59 7.41
CA MET A 29 18.43 -9.36 6.71
C MET A 29 16.95 -9.04 6.83
N ILE A 30 16.62 -7.76 7.07
CA ILE A 30 15.24 -7.27 7.16
C ILE A 30 15.06 -6.18 6.10
N GLY A 31 14.06 -6.37 5.24
CA GLY A 31 13.68 -5.43 4.22
C GLY A 31 12.37 -4.73 4.53
N PHE A 32 12.26 -3.52 4.04
CA PHE A 32 11.09 -2.69 4.24
C PHE A 32 10.64 -2.09 2.91
N ASP A 33 9.34 -2.06 2.68
CA ASP A 33 8.76 -1.06 1.80
C ASP A 33 8.78 0.31 2.49
N MET A 34 8.52 1.38 1.72
CA MET A 34 8.47 2.75 2.26
C MET A 34 7.03 3.16 2.55
N ASP A 35 6.23 3.25 1.50
CA ASP A 35 4.89 3.83 1.55
C ASP A 35 3.94 2.94 2.38
N TYR A 36 3.19 3.52 3.32
CA TYR A 36 2.35 2.82 4.30
C TYR A 36 3.07 1.73 5.14
N THR A 37 4.41 1.70 5.09
CA THR A 37 5.24 0.76 5.88
C THR A 37 6.17 1.48 6.84
N LEU A 38 7.13 2.26 6.32
CA LEU A 38 7.99 3.15 7.12
C LEU A 38 7.43 4.57 7.17
N ALA A 39 6.80 5.01 6.09
CA ALA A 39 6.14 6.29 5.96
C ALA A 39 4.63 6.07 6.03
N ILE A 40 4.03 6.37 7.16
CA ILE A 40 2.58 6.27 7.38
C ILE A 40 1.94 7.57 6.93
N TYR A 41 1.00 7.49 5.99
CA TYR A 41 0.25 8.65 5.53
C TYR A 41 -0.84 9.02 6.53
N ARG A 42 -0.97 10.34 6.79
CA ARG A 42 -1.98 10.86 7.71
C ARG A 42 -3.36 10.80 7.10
N TYR A 43 -4.18 10.02 7.71
CA TYR A 43 -5.59 9.91 7.40
C TYR A 43 -6.39 11.01 8.13
N PRO A 44 -7.38 11.70 7.51
CA PRO A 44 -7.80 11.55 6.12
C PRO A 44 -7.14 12.55 5.14
N ASP A 45 -6.12 13.29 5.54
CA ASP A 45 -5.56 14.39 4.74
C ASP A 45 -5.04 13.94 3.37
N PHE A 46 -4.37 12.78 3.32
CA PHE A 46 -3.83 12.25 2.06
C PHE A 46 -4.95 11.74 1.14
N GLU A 47 -5.94 11.06 1.69
CA GLU A 47 -7.10 10.55 0.94
C GLU A 47 -7.92 11.71 0.35
N ILE A 48 -8.14 12.78 1.11
CA ILE A 48 -8.82 14.00 0.64
C ILE A 48 -8.01 14.66 -0.49
N LEU A 49 -6.69 14.72 -0.37
CA LEU A 49 -5.83 15.25 -1.42
C LEU A 49 -5.96 14.44 -2.70
N ALA A 50 -5.81 13.11 -2.61
CA ALA A 50 -5.90 12.21 -3.77
C ALA A 50 -7.29 12.27 -4.42
N LEU A 51 -8.36 12.24 -3.62
CA LEU A 51 -9.74 12.38 -4.07
C LEU A 51 -9.94 13.67 -4.85
N ASN A 52 -9.56 14.84 -4.29
CA ASN A 52 -9.76 16.13 -4.94
C ASN A 52 -8.97 16.25 -6.24
N LYS A 53 -7.72 15.77 -6.28
CA LYS A 53 -6.91 15.81 -7.50
C LYS A 53 -7.44 14.88 -8.59
N THR A 54 -7.98 13.72 -8.20
CA THR A 54 -8.65 12.82 -9.14
C THR A 54 -9.92 13.46 -9.72
N ILE A 55 -10.75 14.07 -8.87
CA ILE A 55 -11.96 14.79 -9.32
C ILE A 55 -11.60 15.94 -10.28
N ASP A 56 -10.55 16.73 -9.96
CA ASP A 56 -10.09 17.81 -10.86
C ASP A 56 -9.74 17.27 -12.26
N ARG A 57 -9.10 16.09 -12.34
CA ARG A 57 -8.80 15.42 -13.62
C ARG A 57 -10.06 14.94 -14.35
N LEU A 58 -11.03 14.40 -13.62
CA LEU A 58 -12.29 13.94 -14.20
C LEU A 58 -13.11 15.11 -14.77
N ILE A 59 -13.16 16.24 -14.08
CA ILE A 59 -13.80 17.46 -14.58
C ILE A 59 -13.10 17.96 -15.86
N GLN A 60 -11.76 17.93 -15.91
CA GLN A 60 -11.00 18.25 -17.12
C GLN A 60 -11.29 17.29 -18.29
N LYS A 61 -11.64 16.03 -18.01
CA LYS A 61 -12.07 15.04 -18.99
C LYS A 61 -13.54 15.23 -19.44
N GLY A 62 -14.26 16.20 -18.87
CA GLY A 62 -15.62 16.58 -19.28
C GLY A 62 -16.75 16.01 -18.42
N TYR A 63 -16.44 15.36 -17.29
CA TYR A 63 -17.47 14.95 -16.35
C TYR A 63 -18.05 16.15 -15.60
N PRO A 64 -19.39 16.20 -15.39
CA PRO A 64 -20.00 17.29 -14.64
C PRO A 64 -19.58 17.24 -13.16
N GLU A 65 -19.19 18.39 -12.61
CA GLU A 65 -18.76 18.46 -11.19
C GLU A 65 -19.88 18.01 -10.23
N SER A 66 -21.15 18.18 -10.63
CA SER A 66 -22.33 17.84 -9.81
C SER A 66 -22.44 16.37 -9.43
N ILE A 67 -21.76 15.46 -10.13
CA ILE A 67 -21.78 14.04 -9.77
C ILE A 67 -20.76 13.68 -8.69
N PHE A 68 -19.80 14.55 -8.39
CA PHE A 68 -18.74 14.28 -7.42
C PHE A 68 -18.99 14.95 -6.08
N LYS A 69 -18.46 14.35 -5.01
CA LYS A 69 -18.32 14.98 -3.69
C LYS A 69 -16.86 15.12 -3.34
N ARG A 70 -16.49 16.27 -2.79
CA ARG A 70 -15.11 16.58 -2.37
C ARG A 70 -14.85 16.20 -0.91
N GLU A 71 -15.78 15.49 -0.29
CA GLU A 71 -15.66 14.94 1.06
C GLU A 71 -15.33 13.46 0.97
N TYR A 72 -14.37 13.02 1.76
CA TYR A 72 -13.99 11.62 1.79
C TYR A 72 -14.90 10.83 2.73
N GLY A 73 -15.70 9.94 2.16
CA GLY A 73 -16.63 9.08 2.90
C GLY A 73 -15.96 7.76 3.32
N GLN A 74 -15.84 7.52 4.62
CA GLN A 74 -15.21 6.30 5.16
C GLN A 74 -16.13 5.09 5.28
N GLU A 75 -17.42 5.31 5.38
CA GLU A 75 -18.37 4.33 5.90
C GLU A 75 -18.39 3.00 5.13
N TYR A 76 -18.00 3.04 3.84
CA TYR A 76 -18.07 1.88 2.94
C TYR A 76 -16.72 1.57 2.26
N VAL A 77 -15.65 2.27 2.63
CA VAL A 77 -14.36 2.20 1.94
C VAL A 77 -13.38 1.34 2.73
N MET A 78 -12.94 0.23 2.14
CA MET A 78 -11.93 -0.66 2.71
C MET A 78 -11.17 -1.41 1.62
N ARG A 79 -9.99 -1.91 1.92
CA ARG A 79 -9.28 -2.81 1.01
C ARG A 79 -10.03 -4.14 0.84
N GLY A 80 -9.84 -4.75 -0.33
CA GLY A 80 -10.45 -6.04 -0.67
C GLY A 80 -11.87 -5.93 -1.21
N LEU A 81 -12.33 -4.73 -1.54
CA LEU A 81 -13.54 -4.54 -2.34
C LEU A 81 -13.25 -4.83 -3.82
N VAL A 82 -14.28 -5.22 -4.54
CA VAL A 82 -14.26 -5.39 -6.00
C VAL A 82 -15.30 -4.50 -6.61
N ILE A 83 -14.94 -3.76 -7.63
CA ILE A 83 -15.87 -2.93 -8.39
C ILE A 83 -16.32 -3.70 -9.63
N ASP A 84 -17.62 -3.94 -9.77
CA ASP A 84 -18.25 -4.40 -10.99
C ASP A 84 -18.50 -3.19 -11.91
N LYS A 85 -17.65 -3.06 -12.93
CA LYS A 85 -17.69 -1.90 -13.83
C LYS A 85 -18.93 -1.87 -14.72
N VAL A 86 -19.47 -3.04 -15.02
CA VAL A 86 -20.65 -3.15 -15.91
C VAL A 86 -21.90 -2.66 -15.20
N ASN A 87 -22.12 -3.12 -13.97
CA ASN A 87 -23.30 -2.77 -13.19
C ASN A 87 -23.11 -1.56 -12.26
N GLY A 88 -21.91 -1.04 -12.15
CA GLY A 88 -21.60 0.04 -11.21
C GLY A 88 -21.74 -0.36 -9.74
N ASN A 89 -21.48 -1.63 -9.40
CA ASN A 89 -21.65 -2.13 -8.04
C ASN A 89 -20.32 -2.28 -7.31
N VAL A 90 -20.32 -1.97 -6.03
CA VAL A 90 -19.21 -2.25 -5.11
C VAL A 90 -19.51 -3.54 -4.36
N LEU A 91 -18.61 -4.51 -4.48
CA LEU A 91 -18.80 -5.88 -4.02
C LEU A 91 -17.86 -6.20 -2.88
N LYS A 92 -18.37 -6.87 -1.84
CA LYS A 92 -17.57 -7.57 -0.83
C LYS A 92 -17.67 -9.06 -1.09
N LEU A 93 -16.54 -9.70 -1.34
CA LEU A 93 -16.47 -11.13 -1.61
C LEU A 93 -16.18 -11.90 -0.32
N ASP A 94 -16.60 -13.16 -0.29
CA ASP A 94 -16.16 -14.13 0.68
C ASP A 94 -14.81 -14.79 0.26
N LYS A 95 -14.30 -15.67 1.10
CA LYS A 95 -13.03 -16.38 0.85
C LYS A 95 -13.04 -17.31 -0.37
N TYR A 96 -14.20 -17.56 -0.96
CA TYR A 96 -14.38 -18.38 -2.16
C TYR A 96 -14.67 -17.56 -3.42
N ASN A 97 -14.60 -16.22 -3.33
CA ASN A 97 -14.93 -15.27 -4.40
C ASN A 97 -16.42 -15.25 -4.78
N PHE A 98 -17.33 -15.56 -3.85
CA PHE A 98 -18.76 -15.29 -4.01
C PHE A 98 -19.11 -13.93 -3.40
N VAL A 99 -20.09 -13.25 -4.02
CA VAL A 99 -20.55 -11.94 -3.54
C VAL A 99 -21.35 -12.08 -2.25
N HIS A 100 -20.73 -11.66 -1.14
CA HIS A 100 -21.36 -11.67 0.18
C HIS A 100 -22.23 -10.42 0.40
N ARG A 101 -21.73 -9.23 0.02
CA ARG A 101 -22.44 -7.95 0.06
C ARG A 101 -22.20 -7.20 -1.23
N ALA A 102 -23.20 -6.40 -1.64
CA ALA A 102 -23.10 -5.53 -2.79
C ALA A 102 -23.82 -4.21 -2.53
N MET A 103 -23.27 -3.13 -3.08
CA MET A 103 -23.83 -1.79 -3.04
C MET A 103 -23.88 -1.20 -4.44
N HIS A 104 -24.92 -0.41 -4.73
CA HIS A 104 -25.01 0.43 -5.91
C HIS A 104 -25.11 1.89 -5.46
N GLY A 105 -24.09 2.70 -5.78
CA GLY A 105 -23.94 3.98 -5.08
C GLY A 105 -23.91 3.75 -3.56
N LYS A 106 -24.76 4.47 -2.82
CA LYS A 106 -24.88 4.36 -1.35
C LYS A 106 -25.92 3.34 -0.88
N ARG A 107 -26.66 2.74 -1.80
CA ARG A 107 -27.73 1.79 -1.49
C ARG A 107 -27.23 0.34 -1.48
N HIS A 108 -27.50 -0.37 -0.40
CA HIS A 108 -27.29 -1.82 -0.38
C HIS A 108 -28.24 -2.53 -1.33
N LEU A 109 -27.72 -3.47 -2.14
CA LEU A 109 -28.57 -4.34 -2.95
C LEU A 109 -29.36 -5.30 -2.03
N SER A 110 -30.65 -5.49 -2.34
CA SER A 110 -31.47 -6.50 -1.69
C SER A 110 -30.91 -7.92 -1.94
N TYR A 111 -31.43 -8.89 -1.19
CA TYR A 111 -31.07 -10.30 -1.42
C TYR A 111 -31.43 -10.73 -2.85
N GLU A 112 -32.62 -10.34 -3.33
CA GLU A 112 -33.14 -10.68 -4.65
C GLU A 112 -32.30 -10.05 -5.78
N GLU A 113 -31.95 -8.77 -5.65
CA GLU A 113 -31.07 -8.06 -6.60
C GLU A 113 -29.70 -8.71 -6.67
N ARG A 114 -29.08 -8.99 -5.51
CA ARG A 114 -27.77 -9.64 -5.44
C ARG A 114 -27.82 -11.05 -6.02
N TYR A 115 -28.90 -11.78 -5.71
CA TYR A 115 -29.12 -13.13 -6.20
C TYR A 115 -29.31 -13.15 -7.74
N ALA A 116 -30.09 -12.23 -8.30
CA ALA A 116 -30.28 -12.13 -9.74
C ALA A 116 -28.99 -11.84 -10.49
N ASN A 117 -28.15 -10.95 -9.95
CA ASN A 117 -26.90 -10.52 -10.61
C ASN A 117 -25.73 -11.50 -10.39
N TYR A 118 -25.60 -12.10 -9.20
CA TYR A 118 -24.39 -12.78 -8.77
C TYR A 118 -24.58 -14.22 -8.28
N ARG A 119 -25.80 -14.77 -8.33
CA ARG A 119 -26.07 -16.13 -7.85
C ARG A 119 -25.18 -17.16 -8.52
N ASN A 120 -24.53 -18.00 -7.69
CA ASN A 120 -23.71 -19.13 -8.13
C ASN A 120 -22.62 -18.77 -9.16
N LYS A 121 -22.34 -17.47 -9.34
CA LYS A 121 -21.24 -17.01 -10.17
C LYS A 121 -20.02 -16.79 -9.28
N LYS A 122 -19.03 -17.67 -9.41
CA LYS A 122 -17.68 -17.35 -8.99
C LYS A 122 -17.17 -16.27 -9.93
N LEU A 123 -16.88 -15.07 -9.39
CA LEU A 123 -16.40 -13.98 -10.22
C LEU A 123 -15.03 -14.32 -10.80
N ASP A 124 -14.87 -14.11 -12.10
CA ASP A 124 -13.58 -14.13 -12.75
C ASP A 124 -12.94 -12.74 -12.55
N LEU A 125 -12.15 -12.62 -11.49
CA LEU A 125 -11.47 -11.37 -11.13
C LEU A 125 -10.32 -10.99 -12.09
N SER A 126 -10.01 -11.85 -13.07
CA SER A 126 -9.08 -11.55 -14.16
C SER A 126 -9.76 -10.88 -15.35
N SER A 127 -11.11 -10.87 -15.39
CA SER A 127 -11.89 -10.15 -16.42
C SER A 127 -11.76 -8.65 -16.24
N ASP A 128 -11.68 -7.93 -17.34
CA ASP A 128 -11.72 -6.46 -17.39
C ASP A 128 -13.01 -5.84 -16.83
N ASP A 129 -14.05 -6.65 -16.61
CA ASP A 129 -15.31 -6.17 -16.02
C ASP A 129 -15.20 -5.85 -14.53
N PHE A 130 -14.15 -6.34 -13.88
CA PHE A 130 -13.94 -6.16 -12.46
C PHE A 130 -12.66 -5.40 -12.16
N LEU A 131 -12.69 -4.58 -11.09
CA LEU A 131 -11.55 -3.85 -10.61
C LEU A 131 -11.34 -4.14 -9.13
N TRP A 132 -10.17 -4.62 -8.76
CA TRP A 132 -9.85 -4.97 -7.37
C TRP A 132 -9.19 -3.80 -6.63
N MET A 133 -9.71 -3.51 -5.43
CA MET A 133 -9.21 -2.46 -4.53
C MET A 133 -8.30 -3.09 -3.47
N ASP A 134 -7.04 -3.36 -3.81
CA ASP A 134 -6.10 -4.13 -2.99
C ASP A 134 -5.03 -3.29 -2.28
N THR A 135 -4.97 -2.00 -2.58
CA THR A 135 -4.02 -1.06 -1.98
C THR A 135 -4.74 0.06 -1.22
N LEU A 136 -4.08 0.63 -0.20
CA LEU A 136 -4.57 1.82 0.50
C LEU A 136 -4.69 3.03 -0.42
N PHE A 137 -3.85 3.14 -1.43
CA PHE A 137 -3.92 4.20 -2.44
C PHE A 137 -5.19 4.16 -3.32
N SER A 138 -5.89 3.02 -3.37
CA SER A 138 -7.16 2.90 -4.11
C SER A 138 -8.40 3.33 -3.31
N LEU A 139 -8.27 3.62 -2.03
CA LEU A 139 -9.42 3.95 -1.19
C LEU A 139 -10.15 5.23 -1.64
N PRO A 140 -9.46 6.33 -2.04
CA PRO A 140 -10.12 7.50 -2.60
C PRO A 140 -10.93 7.20 -3.86
N GLU A 141 -10.46 6.28 -4.71
CA GLU A 141 -11.16 5.83 -5.91
C GLU A 141 -12.51 5.21 -5.60
N VAL A 142 -12.57 4.33 -4.59
CA VAL A 142 -13.84 3.72 -4.15
C VAL A 142 -14.84 4.79 -3.71
N SER A 143 -14.38 5.79 -2.93
CA SER A 143 -15.22 6.89 -2.47
C SER A 143 -15.79 7.70 -3.64
N ILE A 144 -14.95 8.03 -4.64
CA ILE A 144 -15.38 8.75 -5.84
C ILE A 144 -16.43 7.94 -6.61
N ILE A 145 -16.20 6.64 -6.82
CA ILE A 145 -17.12 5.77 -7.56
C ILE A 145 -18.47 5.67 -6.88
N ILE A 146 -18.50 5.46 -5.56
CA ILE A 146 -19.75 5.37 -4.79
C ILE A 146 -20.56 6.66 -4.92
N ASP A 147 -19.94 7.81 -4.69
CA ASP A 147 -20.62 9.11 -4.76
C ASP A 147 -21.07 9.46 -6.17
N ALA A 148 -20.23 9.19 -7.18
CA ALA A 148 -20.56 9.49 -8.56
C ALA A 148 -21.75 8.66 -9.07
N ILE A 149 -21.78 7.35 -8.79
CA ILE A 149 -22.89 6.47 -9.18
C ILE A 149 -24.18 6.90 -8.51
N ASP A 150 -24.16 7.15 -7.20
CA ASP A 150 -25.34 7.63 -6.45
C ASP A 150 -25.91 8.93 -7.04
N ASN A 151 -25.05 9.87 -7.43
CA ASN A 151 -25.46 11.14 -8.01
C ASN A 151 -25.89 11.01 -9.48
N ILE A 152 -25.25 10.16 -10.28
CA ILE A 152 -25.67 9.85 -11.66
C ILE A 152 -27.10 9.32 -11.68
N ASP A 153 -27.43 8.40 -10.79
CA ASP A 153 -28.76 7.81 -10.72
C ASP A 153 -29.80 8.82 -10.25
N ARG A 154 -29.52 9.58 -9.21
CA ARG A 154 -30.41 10.63 -8.69
C ARG A 154 -30.70 11.73 -9.70
N GLN A 155 -29.74 12.05 -10.56
CA GLN A 155 -29.87 13.07 -11.58
C GLN A 155 -30.39 12.51 -12.92
N GLY A 156 -30.61 11.20 -13.02
CA GLY A 156 -31.10 10.55 -14.26
C GLY A 156 -30.09 10.55 -15.40
N LEU A 157 -28.78 10.64 -15.08
CA LEU A 157 -27.68 10.74 -16.04
C LEU A 157 -27.14 9.38 -16.53
N SER A 158 -27.72 8.26 -16.07
CA SER A 158 -27.26 6.89 -16.41
C SER A 158 -27.35 6.54 -17.90
N ARG A 159 -28.12 7.28 -18.69
CA ARG A 159 -28.16 7.13 -20.15
C ARG A 159 -27.00 7.84 -20.87
N SER A 160 -26.44 8.87 -20.28
CA SER A 160 -25.37 9.71 -20.87
C SER A 160 -24.00 9.40 -20.32
N ILE A 161 -23.92 8.88 -19.09
CA ILE A 161 -22.66 8.50 -18.42
C ILE A 161 -22.73 7.00 -18.10
N ARG A 162 -21.93 6.19 -18.79
CA ARG A 162 -21.84 4.75 -18.55
C ARG A 162 -20.90 4.46 -17.38
N TYR A 163 -21.32 3.62 -16.46
CA TYR A 163 -20.51 3.25 -15.27
C TYR A 163 -19.15 2.68 -15.66
N TYR A 164 -19.11 1.81 -16.66
CA TYR A 164 -17.87 1.19 -17.14
C TYR A 164 -16.82 2.23 -17.56
N GLU A 165 -17.24 3.25 -18.31
CA GLU A 165 -16.34 4.32 -18.75
C GLU A 165 -15.91 5.21 -17.61
N LEU A 166 -16.86 5.62 -16.75
CA LEU A 166 -16.57 6.42 -15.57
C LEU A 166 -15.55 5.73 -14.67
N ILE A 167 -15.76 4.46 -14.33
CA ILE A 167 -14.88 3.71 -13.42
C ILE A 167 -13.48 3.57 -14.00
N ASN A 168 -13.37 3.29 -15.31
CA ASN A 168 -12.06 3.25 -15.98
C ASN A 168 -11.39 4.64 -16.00
N ASP A 169 -12.17 5.72 -16.15
CA ASP A 169 -11.62 7.08 -16.13
C ASP A 169 -11.19 7.51 -14.72
N VAL A 170 -11.92 7.07 -13.68
CA VAL A 170 -11.49 7.26 -12.28
C VAL A 170 -10.17 6.56 -12.05
N ARG A 171 -10.04 5.27 -12.42
CA ARG A 171 -8.77 4.51 -12.31
C ARG A 171 -7.64 5.21 -13.03
N ARG A 172 -7.81 5.55 -14.30
CA ARG A 172 -6.78 6.26 -15.07
C ARG A 172 -6.40 7.60 -14.45
N SER A 173 -7.37 8.35 -13.95
CA SER A 173 -7.10 9.66 -13.35
C SER A 173 -6.31 9.57 -12.04
N ILE A 174 -6.60 8.57 -11.20
CA ILE A 174 -5.82 8.36 -9.96
C ILE A 174 -4.40 7.86 -10.28
N ASP A 175 -4.25 6.96 -11.25
CA ASP A 175 -2.94 6.50 -11.70
C ASP A 175 -2.11 7.66 -12.28
N GLU A 176 -2.71 8.52 -13.11
CA GLU A 176 -2.06 9.71 -13.66
C GLU A 176 -1.49 10.63 -12.58
N ILE A 177 -2.29 10.99 -11.54
CA ILE A 177 -1.82 11.89 -10.47
C ILE A 177 -0.74 11.28 -9.57
N HIS A 178 -0.69 9.95 -9.48
CA HIS A 178 0.40 9.25 -8.81
C HIS A 178 1.69 9.23 -9.65
N GLN A 179 1.56 9.05 -10.98
CA GLN A 179 2.69 8.89 -11.89
C GLN A 179 3.32 10.23 -12.28
N ASP A 180 2.52 11.26 -12.54
CA ASP A 180 3.01 12.57 -13.02
C ASP A 180 3.62 13.46 -11.92
N GLY A 181 3.60 12.99 -10.68
CA GLY A 181 4.17 13.71 -9.54
C GLY A 181 3.23 14.73 -8.90
N THR A 182 1.99 14.87 -9.36
CA THR A 182 1.02 15.84 -8.81
C THR A 182 0.85 15.66 -7.29
N LEU A 183 0.56 14.44 -6.82
CA LEU A 183 0.43 14.16 -5.39
C LEU A 183 1.76 14.35 -4.65
N LYS A 184 2.82 13.79 -5.20
CA LYS A 184 4.14 13.81 -4.58
C LYS A 184 4.66 15.23 -4.36
N SER A 185 4.47 16.12 -5.33
CA SER A 185 4.90 17.52 -5.21
C SER A 185 4.16 18.26 -4.09
N ILE A 186 2.85 18.02 -3.93
CA ILE A 186 2.05 18.64 -2.87
C ILE A 186 2.43 18.07 -1.50
N VAL A 187 2.61 16.75 -1.39
CA VAL A 187 3.08 16.12 -0.16
C VAL A 187 4.42 16.69 0.28
N LEU A 188 5.36 16.91 -0.66
CA LEU A 188 6.67 17.46 -0.34
C LEU A 188 6.66 18.93 0.07
N GLN A 189 5.65 19.72 -0.33
CA GLN A 189 5.49 21.10 0.12
C GLN A 189 5.09 21.20 1.60
N ASP A 190 4.36 20.20 2.11
CA ASP A 190 3.93 20.15 3.51
C ASP A 190 3.94 18.70 4.03
N ILE A 191 5.14 18.14 4.12
CA ILE A 191 5.34 16.73 4.45
C ILE A 191 4.77 16.36 5.83
N GLN A 192 4.81 17.29 6.78
CA GLN A 192 4.30 17.09 8.15
C GLN A 192 2.78 16.93 8.18
N ARG A 193 2.09 17.53 7.24
CA ARG A 193 0.64 17.39 7.10
C ARG A 193 0.25 15.99 6.63
N TYR A 194 1.04 15.40 5.72
CA TYR A 194 0.65 14.17 5.03
C TYR A 194 1.34 12.91 5.54
N ILE A 195 2.49 13.06 6.22
CA ILE A 195 3.26 11.91 6.72
C ILE A 195 3.40 12.01 8.24
N GLU A 196 3.04 10.92 8.91
CA GLU A 196 3.16 10.80 10.35
C GLU A 196 4.64 10.63 10.75
N PHE A 197 5.06 11.37 11.76
CA PHE A 197 6.37 11.20 12.36
C PHE A 197 6.28 10.27 13.57
N ASP A 198 6.92 9.09 13.48
CA ASP A 198 7.06 8.16 14.60
C ASP A 198 8.46 8.28 15.22
N PRO A 199 8.59 8.79 16.47
CA PRO A 199 9.89 8.90 17.16
C PRO A 199 10.52 7.54 17.47
N ASN A 200 9.75 6.43 17.44
CA ASN A 200 10.24 5.09 17.70
C ASN A 200 10.87 4.43 16.47
N LEU A 201 10.58 4.93 15.27
CA LEU A 201 11.09 4.34 14.03
C LEU A 201 12.63 4.30 13.99
N PRO A 202 13.36 5.41 14.21
CA PRO A 202 14.85 5.38 14.22
C PRO A 202 15.40 4.43 15.29
N ILE A 203 14.80 4.39 16.47
CA ILE A 203 15.20 3.49 17.56
C ILE A 203 14.99 2.02 17.17
N THR A 204 13.90 1.70 16.51
CA THR A 204 13.58 0.33 16.06
C THR A 204 14.58 -0.13 15.00
N LEU A 205 14.87 0.70 14.00
CA LEU A 205 15.88 0.38 12.99
C LEU A 205 17.28 0.21 13.60
N HIS A 206 17.65 1.08 14.56
CA HIS A 206 18.90 0.93 15.31
C HIS A 206 18.96 -0.40 16.06
N ARG A 207 17.88 -0.80 16.75
CA ARG A 207 17.81 -2.08 17.46
C ARG A 207 18.05 -3.29 16.55
N PHE A 208 17.49 -3.28 15.34
CA PHE A 208 17.76 -4.34 14.38
C PHE A 208 19.24 -4.37 14.00
N LYS A 209 19.85 -3.22 13.68
CA LYS A 209 21.26 -3.15 13.29
C LYS A 209 22.20 -3.54 14.42
N SER A 210 21.98 -3.05 15.63
CA SER A 210 22.80 -3.38 16.82
C SER A 210 22.74 -4.87 17.19
N ASN A 211 21.64 -5.55 16.77
CA ASN A 211 21.53 -7.02 16.89
C ASN A 211 22.03 -7.76 15.63
N GLY A 212 22.88 -7.13 14.82
CA GLY A 212 23.58 -7.76 13.70
C GLY A 212 22.73 -8.00 12.46
N LYS A 213 21.55 -7.38 12.35
CA LYS A 213 20.72 -7.49 11.15
C LYS A 213 21.18 -6.49 10.08
N LYS A 214 21.29 -6.94 8.83
CA LYS A 214 21.40 -6.03 7.70
C LYS A 214 20.00 -5.50 7.35
N LEU A 215 19.92 -4.22 6.99
CA LEU A 215 18.63 -3.61 6.60
C LEU A 215 18.65 -3.21 5.13
N PHE A 216 17.53 -3.40 4.44
CA PHE A 216 17.37 -2.88 3.08
C PHE A 216 16.02 -2.21 2.89
N LEU A 217 16.02 -1.20 2.03
CA LEU A 217 14.82 -0.53 1.52
C LEU A 217 14.52 -1.04 0.12
N LEU A 218 13.28 -1.39 -0.16
CA LEU A 218 12.81 -1.82 -1.48
C LEU A 218 11.46 -1.17 -1.76
N THR A 219 11.47 -0.02 -2.44
CA THR A 219 10.27 0.78 -2.71
C THR A 219 10.03 1.01 -4.20
N ASN A 220 8.75 1.13 -4.59
CA ASN A 220 8.36 1.55 -5.93
C ASN A 220 8.52 3.07 -6.15
N SER A 221 8.63 3.85 -5.09
CA SER A 221 8.90 5.29 -5.18
C SER A 221 10.31 5.56 -5.71
N TYR A 222 10.45 6.60 -6.55
CA TYR A 222 11.74 7.00 -7.09
C TYR A 222 12.56 7.82 -6.08
N TRP A 223 13.84 8.04 -6.42
CA TRP A 223 14.85 8.61 -5.51
C TRP A 223 14.43 9.93 -4.88
N ASP A 224 13.98 10.91 -5.66
CA ASP A 224 13.74 12.26 -5.16
C ASP A 224 12.67 12.27 -4.05
N TYR A 225 11.58 11.55 -4.29
CA TYR A 225 10.51 11.41 -3.30
C TYR A 225 10.96 10.59 -2.09
N THR A 226 11.58 9.45 -2.34
CA THR A 226 12.11 8.58 -1.27
C THR A 226 13.10 9.33 -0.39
N ASN A 227 14.03 10.08 -0.99
CA ASN A 227 15.02 10.85 -0.24
C ASN A 227 14.38 11.93 0.63
N ALA A 228 13.39 12.64 0.13
CA ALA A 228 12.70 13.67 0.91
C ALA A 228 11.92 13.07 2.10
N VAL A 229 11.12 12.02 1.85
CA VAL A 229 10.32 11.35 2.89
C VAL A 229 11.21 10.71 3.96
N MET A 230 12.21 9.94 3.55
CA MET A 230 13.11 9.27 4.48
C MET A 230 14.01 10.24 5.25
N SER A 231 14.38 11.37 4.63
CA SER A 231 15.08 12.45 5.31
C SER A 231 14.23 13.08 6.42
N TYR A 232 12.96 13.34 6.15
CA TYR A 232 12.02 13.84 7.16
C TYR A 232 11.89 12.87 8.34
N LEU A 233 11.80 11.58 8.07
CA LEU A 233 11.60 10.56 9.10
C LEU A 233 12.85 10.29 9.94
N LEU A 234 14.04 10.24 9.33
CA LEU A 234 15.22 9.61 9.94
C LEU A 234 16.47 10.49 10.05
N ASN A 235 16.60 11.61 9.31
CA ASN A 235 17.80 12.43 9.38
C ASN A 235 18.00 13.06 10.77
N ASN A 236 19.22 12.96 11.30
CA ASN A 236 19.61 13.58 12.57
C ASN A 236 18.77 13.12 13.79
N ARG A 237 18.18 11.91 13.72
CA ARG A 237 17.39 11.37 14.83
C ARG A 237 18.24 10.65 15.89
N LEU A 238 19.32 10.02 15.46
CA LEU A 238 20.29 9.36 16.32
C LEU A 238 21.72 9.77 15.92
N PRO A 239 22.61 10.01 16.88
CA PRO A 239 24.00 10.42 16.57
C PRO A 239 24.75 9.45 15.66
N GLU A 240 24.45 8.15 15.76
CA GLU A 240 25.07 7.09 14.97
C GLU A 240 24.67 7.13 13.48
N TYR A 241 23.57 7.82 13.16
CA TYR A 241 23.00 7.87 11.82
C TYR A 241 22.66 9.31 11.41
N PRO A 242 23.66 10.11 10.99
CA PRO A 242 23.41 11.51 10.59
C PRO A 242 22.48 11.63 9.38
N GLY A 243 22.51 10.66 8.46
CA GLY A 243 21.62 10.59 7.33
C GLY A 243 20.79 9.30 7.32
N TRP A 244 19.61 9.35 6.77
CA TRP A 244 18.72 8.19 6.69
C TRP A 244 19.34 6.99 5.95
N THR A 245 20.19 7.24 4.96
CA THR A 245 20.89 6.19 4.21
C THR A 245 21.84 5.36 5.08
N ASN A 246 22.28 5.89 6.23
CA ASN A 246 23.16 5.17 7.15
C ASN A 246 22.45 4.01 7.88
N TYR A 247 21.10 4.05 7.96
CA TYR A 247 20.34 2.95 8.54
C TYR A 247 20.32 1.71 7.65
N PHE A 248 20.46 1.86 6.33
CA PHE A 248 20.31 0.78 5.38
C PHE A 248 21.65 0.31 4.81
N ASP A 249 21.76 -0.98 4.58
CA ASP A 249 22.90 -1.60 3.92
C ASP A 249 22.70 -1.68 2.41
N ILE A 250 21.42 -1.76 1.96
CA ILE A 250 21.03 -1.77 0.56
C ILE A 250 19.82 -0.83 0.40
N ILE A 251 19.82 0.01 -0.62
CA ILE A 251 18.71 0.92 -0.93
C ILE A 251 18.33 0.72 -2.39
N ILE A 252 17.08 0.32 -2.63
CA ILE A 252 16.51 0.10 -3.96
C ILE A 252 15.25 0.95 -4.08
N VAL A 253 15.27 1.90 -5.00
CA VAL A 253 14.16 2.79 -5.36
C VAL A 253 13.61 2.41 -6.73
N GLY A 254 12.38 2.83 -7.06
CA GLY A 254 11.77 2.49 -8.35
C GLY A 254 11.88 1.00 -8.68
N ALA A 255 11.65 0.15 -7.68
CA ALA A 255 11.85 -1.30 -7.79
C ALA A 255 10.93 -1.95 -8.81
N GLY A 256 9.73 -1.37 -9.04
CA GLY A 256 8.74 -1.94 -9.95
C GLY A 256 8.13 -3.23 -9.41
N LYS A 257 7.82 -3.30 -8.10
CA LYS A 257 7.07 -4.44 -7.57
C LYS A 257 5.64 -4.46 -8.16
N PRO A 258 5.07 -5.60 -8.54
CA PRO A 258 5.54 -6.98 -8.30
C PRO A 258 6.58 -7.53 -9.30
N GLU A 259 6.88 -6.83 -10.40
CA GLU A 259 7.80 -7.31 -11.45
C GLU A 259 9.21 -7.58 -10.90
N PHE A 260 9.66 -6.85 -9.88
CA PHE A 260 10.92 -7.15 -9.18
C PHE A 260 11.06 -8.62 -8.76
N PHE A 261 9.95 -9.26 -8.38
CA PHE A 261 9.93 -10.66 -7.95
C PHE A 261 9.75 -11.65 -9.10
N ASN A 262 9.29 -11.20 -10.28
CA ASN A 262 8.82 -12.08 -11.36
C ASN A 262 9.56 -11.88 -12.69
N SER A 263 10.46 -10.88 -12.78
CA SER A 263 11.17 -10.53 -14.00
C SER A 263 12.70 -10.58 -13.81
N ASN A 264 13.43 -10.37 -14.91
CA ASN A 264 14.88 -10.30 -14.93
C ASN A 264 15.36 -8.87 -15.26
N ASN A 265 14.67 -7.86 -14.78
CA ASN A 265 15.04 -6.46 -14.99
C ASN A 265 16.42 -6.16 -14.42
N ASN A 266 17.17 -5.30 -15.12
CA ASN A 266 18.51 -4.93 -14.69
C ASN A 266 18.48 -3.92 -13.54
N PHE A 267 19.50 -3.96 -12.68
CA PHE A 267 19.78 -2.89 -11.74
C PHE A 267 20.45 -1.69 -12.43
N PHE A 268 20.13 -0.51 -11.93
CA PHE A 268 20.80 0.74 -12.24
C PHE A 268 21.34 1.35 -10.94
N THR A 269 22.41 2.15 -11.04
CA THR A 269 22.85 3.01 -9.94
C THR A 269 22.25 4.40 -10.13
N VAL A 270 21.86 5.03 -9.03
CA VAL A 270 21.30 6.39 -9.01
C VAL A 270 22.36 7.37 -8.54
N ASN A 271 22.60 8.43 -9.32
CA ASN A 271 23.36 9.58 -8.84
C ASN A 271 22.47 10.38 -7.90
N THR A 272 22.76 10.36 -6.62
CA THR A 272 21.94 10.98 -5.56
C THR A 272 21.86 12.50 -5.61
N ARG A 273 22.72 13.17 -6.40
CA ARG A 273 22.72 14.64 -6.58
C ARG A 273 21.89 15.06 -7.79
N THR A 274 21.90 14.26 -8.85
CA THR A 274 21.28 14.63 -10.14
C THR A 274 20.05 13.81 -10.49
N GLY A 275 19.77 12.72 -9.73
CA GLY A 275 18.73 11.74 -10.05
C GLY A 275 19.04 10.86 -11.28
N GLN A 276 20.15 11.10 -12.00
CA GLN A 276 20.50 10.33 -13.17
C GLN A 276 20.80 8.87 -12.83
N ILE A 277 20.33 7.97 -13.69
CA ILE A 277 20.58 6.53 -13.56
C ILE A 277 21.65 6.07 -14.55
N LYS A 278 22.43 5.07 -14.14
CA LYS A 278 23.41 4.37 -15.01
C LYS A 278 23.25 2.86 -14.83
N PRO A 279 23.35 2.07 -15.90
CA PRO A 279 23.32 0.61 -15.77
C PRO A 279 24.38 0.10 -14.78
N LEU A 280 24.00 -0.86 -13.96
CA LEU A 280 24.92 -1.51 -13.05
C LEU A 280 25.89 -2.38 -13.87
N GLN A 281 27.18 -2.24 -13.61
CA GLN A 281 28.19 -3.05 -14.30
C GLN A 281 28.05 -4.53 -13.90
N THR A 282 28.07 -5.42 -14.88
CA THR A 282 27.92 -6.87 -14.67
C THR A 282 29.01 -7.51 -13.84
N THR A 283 30.13 -6.81 -13.66
CA THR A 283 31.30 -7.26 -12.87
C THR A 283 31.12 -7.08 -11.36
N ILE A 284 30.05 -6.41 -10.90
CA ILE A 284 29.81 -6.21 -9.47
C ILE A 284 29.41 -7.53 -8.82
N SER A 285 30.16 -7.91 -7.77
CA SER A 285 29.94 -9.14 -7.01
C SER A 285 29.07 -8.94 -5.75
N ALA A 286 28.89 -7.68 -5.29
CA ALA A 286 28.09 -7.35 -4.10
C ALA A 286 27.54 -5.93 -4.17
N PHE A 287 26.45 -5.68 -3.45
CA PHE A 287 25.96 -4.32 -3.22
C PHE A 287 26.96 -3.50 -2.41
N ILE A 288 27.11 -2.24 -2.77
CA ILE A 288 28.01 -1.29 -2.11
C ILE A 288 27.16 -0.43 -1.17
N LYS A 289 27.49 -0.41 0.11
CA LYS A 289 26.82 0.43 1.11
C LYS A 289 26.94 1.91 0.75
N GLY A 290 25.82 2.64 0.86
CA GLY A 290 25.77 4.05 0.50
C GLY A 290 25.49 4.33 -0.98
N VAL A 291 25.52 3.31 -1.83
CA VAL A 291 25.04 3.40 -3.22
C VAL A 291 23.54 3.15 -3.25
N VAL A 292 22.83 3.99 -4.00
CA VAL A 292 21.40 3.83 -4.27
C VAL A 292 21.22 3.14 -5.62
N TYR A 293 20.39 2.11 -5.60
CA TYR A 293 20.05 1.31 -6.78
C TYR A 293 18.63 1.59 -7.23
N GLN A 294 18.33 1.37 -8.51
CA GLN A 294 16.98 1.46 -9.07
C GLN A 294 16.66 0.22 -9.88
N GLY A 295 15.39 -0.23 -9.85
CA GLY A 295 14.93 -1.40 -10.58
C GLY A 295 15.49 -2.70 -10.01
N GLY A 296 15.91 -3.59 -10.89
CA GLY A 296 16.51 -4.87 -10.54
C GLY A 296 15.52 -6.02 -10.48
N ASN A 297 16.01 -7.14 -10.01
CA ASN A 297 15.27 -8.39 -9.86
C ASN A 297 15.74 -9.18 -8.64
N ILE A 298 14.91 -10.14 -8.25
CA ILE A 298 15.13 -10.94 -7.04
C ILE A 298 16.37 -11.85 -7.13
N LEU A 299 16.66 -12.40 -8.29
CA LEU A 299 17.80 -13.33 -8.47
C LEU A 299 19.12 -12.61 -8.27
N ASP A 300 19.26 -11.45 -8.90
CA ASP A 300 20.44 -10.61 -8.71
C ASP A 300 20.51 -10.03 -7.30
N PHE A 301 19.36 -9.69 -6.69
CA PHE A 301 19.33 -9.25 -5.29
C PHE A 301 19.92 -10.30 -4.35
N GLU A 302 19.47 -11.55 -4.43
CA GLU A 302 19.99 -12.63 -3.59
C GLU A 302 21.47 -12.95 -3.87
N ARG A 303 21.87 -12.89 -5.15
CA ARG A 303 23.29 -13.07 -5.54
C ARG A 303 24.18 -11.96 -4.97
N LEU A 304 23.80 -10.69 -5.15
CA LEU A 304 24.62 -9.53 -4.75
C LEU A 304 24.60 -9.29 -3.22
N SER A 305 23.53 -9.64 -2.55
CA SER A 305 23.44 -9.54 -1.07
C SER A 305 24.13 -10.70 -0.36
N ALA A 306 24.38 -11.82 -1.05
CA ALA A 306 24.85 -13.09 -0.52
C ALA A 306 23.97 -13.65 0.62
N ILE A 307 22.71 -13.21 0.70
CA ILE A 307 21.70 -13.68 1.67
C ILE A 307 20.45 -14.02 0.89
N LYS A 308 19.87 -15.17 1.15
CA LYS A 308 18.70 -15.64 0.42
C LYS A 308 17.74 -16.45 1.27
N GLY A 309 16.57 -16.72 0.68
CA GLY A 309 15.58 -17.61 1.24
C GLY A 309 15.05 -17.13 2.58
N GLU A 310 14.83 -18.06 3.50
CA GLU A 310 14.19 -17.81 4.79
C GLU A 310 15.03 -17.04 5.82
N ASN A 311 16.26 -16.64 5.45
CA ASN A 311 17.07 -15.72 6.26
C ASN A 311 16.69 -14.23 6.03
N ILE A 312 15.76 -13.95 5.11
CA ILE A 312 15.27 -12.62 4.80
C ILE A 312 13.85 -12.49 5.35
N LEU A 313 13.59 -11.41 6.09
CA LEU A 313 12.25 -10.95 6.45
C LEU A 313 11.93 -9.69 5.65
N TYR A 314 10.85 -9.69 4.91
CA TYR A 314 10.38 -8.53 4.17
C TYR A 314 9.07 -7.99 4.75
N ILE A 315 9.03 -6.70 5.02
CA ILE A 315 7.92 -6.00 5.67
C ILE A 315 7.33 -5.01 4.68
N GLY A 316 6.02 -5.08 4.44
CA GLY A 316 5.29 -4.21 3.52
C GLY A 316 3.80 -4.21 3.83
N ASP A 317 3.06 -3.28 3.22
CA ASP A 317 1.61 -3.13 3.40
C ASP A 317 0.79 -3.74 2.26
N HIS A 318 1.39 -3.88 1.05
CA HIS A 318 0.68 -4.31 -0.14
C HIS A 318 0.61 -5.83 -0.25
N ILE A 319 -0.60 -6.40 -0.11
CA ILE A 319 -0.79 -7.86 -0.09
C ILE A 319 -0.25 -8.56 -1.35
N TYR A 320 -0.46 -7.98 -2.53
CA TYR A 320 0.00 -8.58 -3.79
C TYR A 320 1.46 -8.22 -4.07
N GLY A 321 1.80 -6.95 -4.07
CA GLY A 321 3.12 -6.44 -4.45
C GLY A 321 4.24 -6.89 -3.50
N ASP A 322 3.99 -6.90 -2.19
CA ASP A 322 5.00 -7.19 -1.18
C ASP A 322 4.93 -8.63 -0.67
N ILE A 323 3.72 -9.13 -0.41
CA ILE A 323 3.54 -10.39 0.33
C ILE A 323 3.40 -11.58 -0.60
N LEU A 324 2.39 -11.57 -1.48
CA LEU A 324 2.08 -12.74 -2.31
C LEU A 324 3.14 -12.96 -3.40
N SER A 325 3.57 -11.89 -4.07
CA SER A 325 4.57 -11.99 -5.14
C SER A 325 5.92 -12.45 -4.61
N SER A 326 6.36 -11.90 -3.46
CA SER A 326 7.59 -12.37 -2.81
C SER A 326 7.50 -13.85 -2.39
N LYS A 327 6.36 -14.29 -1.83
CA LYS A 327 6.17 -15.70 -1.42
C LYS A 327 6.07 -16.68 -2.57
N LYS A 328 5.55 -16.27 -3.73
CA LYS A 328 5.48 -17.13 -4.91
C LYS A 328 6.85 -17.39 -5.52
N SER A 329 7.72 -16.40 -5.48
CA SER A 329 9.01 -16.41 -6.17
C SER A 329 10.20 -16.73 -5.26
N THR A 330 10.02 -16.63 -3.93
CA THR A 330 11.10 -16.79 -2.95
C THR A 330 10.69 -17.55 -1.70
N LEU A 331 11.68 -17.91 -0.87
CA LEU A 331 11.47 -18.45 0.47
C LEU A 331 11.48 -17.35 1.56
N TRP A 332 11.37 -16.09 1.19
CA TRP A 332 11.40 -14.98 2.15
C TRP A 332 10.27 -15.10 3.17
N ARG A 333 10.59 -14.76 4.40
CA ARG A 333 9.59 -14.52 5.42
C ARG A 333 8.99 -13.15 5.19
N THR A 334 7.69 -13.02 5.43
CA THR A 334 6.97 -11.77 5.21
C THR A 334 6.22 -11.33 6.46
N CYS A 335 6.15 -10.01 6.65
CA CYS A 335 5.32 -9.37 7.66
C CYS A 335 4.48 -8.30 6.97
N MET A 336 3.16 -8.37 7.12
CA MET A 336 2.25 -7.40 6.52
C MET A 336 1.87 -6.33 7.53
N ILE A 337 1.98 -5.06 7.14
CA ILE A 337 1.43 -3.93 7.88
C ILE A 337 -0.03 -3.76 7.48
N ILE A 338 -0.94 -3.79 8.45
CA ILE A 338 -2.39 -3.68 8.23
C ILE A 338 -2.92 -2.58 9.15
N PRO A 339 -2.86 -1.31 8.73
CA PRO A 339 -3.33 -0.20 9.57
C PRO A 339 -4.79 -0.32 9.99
N GLU A 340 -5.64 -0.88 9.11
CA GLU A 340 -7.07 -1.06 9.36
C GLU A 340 -7.35 -2.01 10.52
N LEU A 341 -6.47 -3.00 10.75
CA LEU A 341 -6.65 -4.00 11.80
C LEU A 341 -6.63 -3.38 13.20
N GLU A 342 -5.81 -2.34 13.39
CA GLU A 342 -5.76 -1.60 14.65
C GLU A 342 -7.13 -1.01 15.00
N ASN A 343 -7.77 -0.36 14.03
CA ASN A 343 -9.10 0.22 14.20
C ASN A 343 -10.18 -0.85 14.39
N GLU A 344 -10.13 -1.94 13.64
CA GLU A 344 -11.07 -3.06 13.74
C GLU A 344 -11.03 -3.72 15.12
N ILE A 345 -9.83 -3.97 15.64
CA ILE A 345 -9.66 -4.56 16.99
C ILE A 345 -10.23 -3.61 18.06
N ARG A 346 -9.94 -2.31 17.97
CA ARG A 346 -10.44 -1.31 18.90
C ARG A 346 -11.98 -1.25 18.89
N ILE A 347 -12.59 -1.12 17.73
CA ILE A 347 -14.05 -1.06 17.56
C ILE A 347 -14.70 -2.36 18.04
N THR A 348 -14.12 -3.51 17.70
CA THR A 348 -14.62 -4.81 18.15
C THR A 348 -14.61 -4.92 19.67
N LYS A 349 -13.54 -4.46 20.32
CA LYS A 349 -13.41 -4.46 21.78
C LYS A 349 -14.45 -3.55 22.43
N GLU A 350 -14.67 -2.36 21.90
CA GLU A 350 -15.67 -1.39 22.36
C GLU A 350 -17.11 -1.95 22.25
N ASN A 351 -17.38 -2.75 21.21
CA ASN A 351 -18.72 -3.28 20.92
C ASN A 351 -18.91 -4.76 21.30
N ILE A 352 -17.99 -5.36 22.04
CA ILE A 352 -18.02 -6.81 22.36
C ILE A 352 -19.31 -7.24 23.04
N GLY A 353 -19.92 -6.37 23.85
CA GLY A 353 -21.19 -6.64 24.54
C GLY A 353 -22.39 -6.70 23.59
N VAL A 354 -22.35 -6.00 22.47
CA VAL A 354 -23.37 -6.05 21.42
C VAL A 354 -23.17 -7.29 20.57
N ILE A 355 -21.93 -7.55 20.15
CA ILE A 355 -21.54 -8.68 19.30
C ILE A 355 -21.89 -10.03 19.96
N LYS A 356 -21.71 -10.15 21.28
CA LYS A 356 -22.06 -11.38 22.02
C LYS A 356 -23.57 -11.61 22.16
N ARG A 357 -24.42 -10.63 21.85
CA ARG A 357 -25.87 -10.73 21.88
C ARG A 357 -26.50 -11.04 20.53
N LEU A 358 -25.72 -10.93 19.44
CA LEU A 358 -26.06 -11.35 18.09
C LEU A 358 -25.70 -12.82 17.88
#